data_16fb3abf932252ab9a6a9b34b42b8994
#
_entry.id   16fb3abf932252ab9a6a9b34b42b8994
#
_cell.length_a   1.000
_cell.length_b   1.000
_cell.length_c   1.000
_cell.angle_alpha   90.00
_cell.angle_beta   90.00
_cell.angle_gamma   90.00
#
_symmetry.space_group_name_H-M   'P 1'
#
loop_
_entity.id
_entity.type
_entity.pdbx_description
1 polymer ?
#
loop_
_entity_poly.entity_id
_entity_poly.type
_entity_poly.pdbx_seq_one_letter_code
_entity_poly.pdbx_strand_id
1 'polypeptide(L)'
;SIGFFTQPDQAVIWRGPMAAKALNQLIFDAAWGELDFMLIDLPPGTGDIHLSIMQSLPITGAVVVSTPQNVALADARKGVAMFQQESIQVPVLGIIENMAYFTPSELPDNKYYIFGKEGAKHLAEDLEVPF
;
A
#
# COMPACT_ATOMS: atom_id res chain seq x y z
N SER A 1 10.49 5.06 9.33
CA SER A 1 9.55 6.16 9.14
C SER A 1 10.20 7.49 9.52
N ILE A 2 9.87 8.53 8.76
CA ILE A 2 10.35 9.89 9.02
C ILE A 2 9.93 10.41 10.41
N GLY A 3 8.81 9.91 10.95
CA GLY A 3 8.37 10.20 12.30
C GLY A 3 9.38 9.89 13.41
N PHE A 4 10.39 9.05 13.14
CA PHE A 4 11.47 8.81 14.09
C PHE A 4 12.50 9.96 14.16
N PHE A 5 12.49 10.86 13.20
CA PHE A 5 13.41 12.00 13.11
C PHE A 5 12.76 13.33 13.41
N THR A 6 11.47 13.35 13.75
CA THR A 6 10.70 14.56 14.03
C THR A 6 10.13 14.53 15.44
N GLN A 7 9.95 15.71 16.04
CA GLN A 7 9.23 15.82 17.32
C GLN A 7 7.73 15.64 17.09
N PRO A 8 6.97 15.09 18.07
CA PRO A 8 5.54 14.81 17.92
C PRO A 8 4.69 16.01 17.49
N ASP A 9 5.08 17.21 17.90
CA ASP A 9 4.33 18.45 17.62
C ASP A 9 4.87 19.22 16.39
N GLN A 10 5.83 18.64 15.68
CA GLN A 10 6.44 19.30 14.52
C GLN A 10 5.74 18.87 13.22
N ALA A 11 5.03 19.80 12.59
CA ALA A 11 4.52 19.60 11.24
C ALA A 11 5.66 19.61 10.23
N VAL A 12 5.89 18.49 9.57
CA VAL A 12 6.89 18.38 8.50
C VAL A 12 6.20 18.64 7.17
N ILE A 13 6.45 19.84 6.59
CA ILE A 13 5.94 20.18 5.26
C ILE A 13 6.98 19.78 4.23
N TRP A 14 6.74 18.65 3.57
CA TRP A 14 7.62 18.12 2.53
C TRP A 14 7.07 18.46 1.15
N ARG A 15 7.86 19.12 0.35
CA ARG A 15 7.59 19.28 -1.07
C ARG A 15 8.19 18.07 -1.83
N GLY A 16 7.59 17.70 -2.96
CA GLY A 16 7.94 16.51 -3.73
C GLY A 16 9.44 16.17 -3.83
N PRO A 17 10.33 17.09 -4.24
CA PRO A 17 11.77 16.81 -4.33
C PRO A 17 12.44 16.48 -2.98
N MET A 18 11.99 17.07 -1.88
CA MET A 18 12.51 16.78 -0.54
C MET A 18 12.05 15.41 -0.06
N ALA A 19 10.80 15.05 -0.34
CA ALA A 19 10.26 13.74 0.01
C ALA A 19 11.00 12.62 -0.75
N ALA A 20 11.25 12.80 -2.04
CA ALA A 20 12.01 11.85 -2.85
C ALA A 20 13.47 11.70 -2.35
N LYS A 21 14.14 12.80 -1.99
CA LYS A 21 15.49 12.76 -1.42
C LYS A 21 15.53 12.00 -0.10
N ALA A 22 14.60 12.29 0.81
CA ALA A 22 14.53 11.59 2.10
C ALA A 22 14.22 10.11 1.94
N LEU A 23 13.34 9.76 1.00
CA LEU A 23 13.05 8.38 0.66
C LEU A 23 14.31 7.64 0.19
N ASN A 24 15.07 8.24 -0.73
CA ASN A 24 16.33 7.66 -1.20
C ASN A 24 17.31 7.45 -0.04
N GLN A 25 17.42 8.40 0.88
CA GLN A 25 18.26 8.23 2.07
C GLN A 25 17.75 7.09 2.97
N LEU A 26 16.45 6.98 3.19
CA LEU A 26 15.87 5.89 3.99
C LEU A 26 16.12 4.51 3.36
N ILE A 27 16.16 4.42 2.05
CA ILE A 27 16.35 3.15 1.34
C ILE A 27 17.82 2.80 1.22
N PHE A 28 18.67 3.73 0.78
CA PHE A 28 20.03 3.45 0.36
C PHE A 28 21.11 3.76 1.41
N ASP A 29 20.83 4.69 2.34
CA ASP A 29 21.80 5.07 3.38
C ASP A 29 21.60 4.28 4.70
N ALA A 30 20.52 3.49 4.80
CA ALA A 30 20.27 2.66 5.97
C ALA A 30 21.10 1.35 5.92
N ALA A 31 21.65 0.96 7.03
CA ALA A 31 22.39 -0.29 7.18
C ALA A 31 21.41 -1.46 7.42
N TRP A 32 20.82 -1.98 6.36
CA TRP A 32 19.81 -3.04 6.45
C TRP A 32 20.38 -4.41 6.87
N GLY A 33 21.69 -4.65 6.67
CA GLY A 33 22.27 -5.98 6.84
C GLY A 33 21.83 -6.95 5.73
N GLU A 34 21.91 -8.25 6.02
CA GLU A 34 21.40 -9.30 5.15
C GLU A 34 19.89 -9.44 5.32
N LEU A 35 19.11 -9.32 4.24
CA LEU A 35 17.66 -9.42 4.25
C LEU A 35 17.19 -10.49 3.26
N ASP A 36 16.30 -11.37 3.70
CA ASP A 36 15.55 -12.27 2.80
C ASP A 36 14.43 -11.54 2.07
N PHE A 37 13.75 -10.61 2.76
CA PHE A 37 12.65 -9.82 2.24
C PHE A 37 12.70 -8.38 2.73
N MET A 38 12.31 -7.45 1.87
CA MET A 38 12.05 -6.06 2.22
C MET A 38 10.61 -5.72 1.87
N LEU A 39 9.81 -5.37 2.88
CA LEU A 39 8.43 -4.89 2.70
C LEU A 39 8.44 -3.36 2.77
N ILE A 40 7.85 -2.75 1.74
CA ILE A 40 7.75 -1.29 1.64
C ILE A 40 6.29 -0.91 1.76
N ASP A 41 5.93 -0.30 2.88
CA ASP A 41 4.60 0.27 3.10
C ASP A 41 4.54 1.66 2.47
N LEU A 42 3.79 1.76 1.38
CA LEU A 42 3.67 2.98 0.58
C LEU A 42 2.69 3.98 1.23
N PRO A 43 2.94 5.29 1.12
CA PRO A 43 1.95 6.28 1.52
C PRO A 43 0.69 6.15 0.66
N PRO A 44 -0.47 6.68 1.11
CA PRO A 44 -1.69 6.63 0.32
C PRO A 44 -1.58 7.44 -0.98
N GLY A 45 -2.31 7.00 -2.00
CA GLY A 45 -2.36 7.66 -3.31
C GLY A 45 -1.45 7.02 -4.36
N THR A 46 -1.25 7.73 -5.48
CA THR A 46 -0.51 7.26 -6.66
C THR A 46 0.42 8.37 -7.20
N GLY A 47 1.12 9.06 -6.32
CA GLY A 47 1.94 10.23 -6.66
C GLY A 47 3.41 9.92 -6.97
N ASP A 48 4.21 10.97 -7.09
CA ASP A 48 5.63 10.92 -7.48
C ASP A 48 6.50 10.05 -6.57
N ILE A 49 6.13 9.90 -5.30
CA ILE A 49 6.85 9.04 -4.34
C ILE A 49 6.80 7.58 -4.80
N HIS A 50 5.62 7.12 -5.23
CA HIS A 50 5.43 5.74 -5.73
C HIS A 50 6.30 5.50 -6.97
N LEU A 51 6.25 6.42 -7.93
CA LEU A 51 7.06 6.34 -9.15
C LEU A 51 8.56 6.32 -8.82
N SER A 52 9.00 7.16 -7.88
CA SER A 52 10.41 7.22 -7.46
C SER A 52 10.88 5.89 -6.86
N ILE A 53 10.08 5.23 -6.03
CA ILE A 53 10.40 3.93 -5.45
C ILE A 53 10.53 2.87 -6.54
N MET A 54 9.54 2.80 -7.44
CA MET A 54 9.48 1.78 -8.48
C MET A 54 10.61 1.94 -9.53
N GLN A 55 11.04 3.16 -9.76
CA GLN A 55 12.18 3.43 -10.65
C GLN A 55 13.54 3.19 -9.98
N SER A 56 13.61 3.28 -8.66
CA SER A 56 14.87 3.17 -7.90
C SER A 56 15.17 1.76 -7.40
N LEU A 57 14.16 0.90 -7.30
CA LEU A 57 14.29 -0.45 -6.75
C LEU A 57 13.75 -1.52 -7.70
N PRO A 58 14.38 -2.69 -7.73
CA PRO A 58 13.88 -3.86 -8.44
C PRO A 58 12.72 -4.50 -7.65
N ILE A 59 11.53 -3.93 -7.77
CA ILE A 59 10.34 -4.41 -7.05
C ILE A 59 9.89 -5.76 -7.63
N THR A 60 9.84 -6.79 -6.80
CA THR A 60 9.41 -8.14 -7.18
C THR A 60 7.91 -8.20 -7.46
N GLY A 61 7.11 -7.46 -6.70
CA GLY A 61 5.66 -7.41 -6.87
C GLY A 61 5.00 -6.50 -5.84
N ALA A 62 3.74 -6.21 -6.07
CA ALA A 62 2.92 -5.37 -5.22
C ALA A 62 1.72 -6.13 -4.67
N VAL A 63 1.36 -5.86 -3.44
CA VAL A 63 0.11 -6.30 -2.82
C VAL A 63 -0.74 -5.06 -2.54
N VAL A 64 -1.98 -5.06 -3.00
CA VAL A 64 -2.90 -3.94 -2.78
C VAL A 64 -3.84 -4.29 -1.63
N VAL A 65 -3.82 -3.49 -0.58
CA VAL A 65 -4.68 -3.67 0.60
C VAL A 65 -5.83 -2.66 0.56
N SER A 66 -7.06 -3.13 0.67
CA SER A 66 -8.26 -2.29 0.67
C SER A 66 -9.25 -2.76 1.74
N THR A 67 -10.23 -1.91 2.03
CA THR A 67 -11.44 -2.31 2.75
C THR A 67 -12.58 -2.56 1.76
N PRO A 68 -13.70 -3.22 2.15
CA PRO A 68 -14.82 -3.48 1.23
C PRO A 68 -15.58 -2.24 0.75
N GLN A 69 -15.29 -1.06 1.29
CA GLN A 69 -16.01 0.19 0.97
C GLN A 69 -15.72 0.69 -0.44
N ASN A 70 -16.74 1.14 -1.15
CA ASN A 70 -16.61 1.63 -2.53
C ASN A 70 -15.55 2.72 -2.72
N VAL A 71 -15.39 3.62 -1.74
CA VAL A 71 -14.38 4.69 -1.79
C VAL A 71 -12.97 4.10 -1.77
N ALA A 72 -12.71 3.16 -0.86
CA ALA A 72 -11.41 2.48 -0.77
C ALA A 72 -11.13 1.63 -2.01
N LEU A 73 -12.15 0.95 -2.54
CA LEU A 73 -12.03 0.14 -3.76
C LEU A 73 -11.71 0.99 -5.00
N ALA A 74 -12.25 2.21 -5.08
CA ALA A 74 -11.93 3.13 -6.16
C ALA A 74 -10.44 3.55 -6.16
N ASP A 75 -9.86 3.74 -4.97
CA ASP A 75 -8.42 4.04 -4.84
C ASP A 75 -7.56 2.80 -5.04
N ALA A 76 -7.99 1.63 -4.58
CA ALA A 76 -7.32 0.35 -4.85
C ALA A 76 -7.24 0.06 -6.36
N ARG A 77 -8.31 0.31 -7.11
CA ARG A 77 -8.35 0.19 -8.57
C ARG A 77 -7.30 1.08 -9.25
N LYS A 78 -7.15 2.32 -8.79
CA LYS A 78 -6.09 3.23 -9.29
C LYS A 78 -4.69 2.72 -8.95
N GLY A 79 -4.51 2.16 -7.75
CA GLY A 79 -3.26 1.54 -7.34
C GLY A 79 -2.85 0.38 -8.25
N VAL A 80 -3.77 -0.54 -8.52
CA VAL A 80 -3.52 -1.65 -9.47
C VAL A 80 -3.17 -1.12 -10.85
N ALA A 81 -3.95 -0.16 -11.37
CA ALA A 81 -3.69 0.42 -12.68
C ALA A 81 -2.33 1.11 -12.76
N MET A 82 -1.86 1.76 -11.69
CA MET A 82 -0.54 2.35 -11.60
C MET A 82 0.57 1.30 -11.74
N PHE A 83 0.47 0.17 -11.02
CA PHE A 83 1.47 -0.90 -11.10
C PHE A 83 1.53 -1.56 -12.48
N GLN A 84 0.41 -1.61 -13.19
CA GLN A 84 0.28 -2.21 -14.52
C GLN A 84 0.69 -1.27 -15.67
N GLN A 85 1.02 0.01 -15.40
CA GLN A 85 1.47 0.94 -16.45
C GLN A 85 2.74 0.43 -17.14
N GLU A 86 2.86 0.64 -18.46
CA GLU A 86 4.01 0.22 -19.26
C GLU A 86 5.36 0.75 -18.75
N SER A 87 5.35 1.93 -18.14
CA SER A 87 6.54 2.56 -17.56
C SER A 87 6.97 1.99 -16.19
N ILE A 88 6.13 1.16 -15.56
CA ILE A 88 6.33 0.61 -14.22
C ILE A 88 6.44 -0.90 -14.27
N GLN A 89 5.43 -1.58 -14.81
CA GLN A 89 5.38 -3.04 -15.01
C GLN A 89 5.70 -3.86 -13.74
N VAL A 90 5.17 -3.44 -12.59
CA VAL A 90 5.30 -4.20 -11.34
C VAL A 90 4.15 -5.20 -11.25
N PRO A 91 4.43 -6.52 -11.14
CA PRO A 91 3.39 -7.52 -11.00
C PRO A 91 2.53 -7.27 -9.76
N VAL A 92 1.21 -7.27 -9.91
CA VAL A 92 0.28 -7.27 -8.77
C VAL A 92 0.10 -8.71 -8.30
N LEU A 93 0.66 -9.03 -7.14
CA LEU A 93 0.64 -10.37 -6.55
C LEU A 93 -0.75 -10.73 -6.00
N GLY A 94 -1.53 -9.72 -5.64
CA GLY A 94 -2.90 -9.90 -5.20
C GLY A 94 -3.49 -8.68 -4.52
N ILE A 95 -4.80 -8.77 -4.24
CA ILE A 95 -5.55 -7.81 -3.43
C ILE A 95 -5.94 -8.47 -2.10
N ILE A 96 -5.77 -7.75 -1.00
CA ILE A 96 -6.17 -8.17 0.34
C ILE A 96 -7.35 -7.31 0.79
N GLU A 97 -8.44 -7.96 1.21
CA GLU A 97 -9.54 -7.27 1.88
C GLU A 97 -9.29 -7.22 3.39
N ASN A 98 -8.90 -6.04 3.87
CA ASN A 98 -8.76 -5.78 5.29
C ASN A 98 -10.09 -5.27 5.88
N MET A 99 -10.28 -5.43 7.19
CA MET A 99 -11.53 -5.07 7.89
C MET A 99 -12.77 -5.70 7.26
N ALA A 100 -12.62 -6.91 6.71
CA ALA A 100 -13.69 -7.63 6.02
C ALA A 100 -14.87 -7.93 6.95
N TYR A 101 -14.61 -8.17 8.24
CA TYR A 101 -15.64 -8.36 9.25
C TYR A 101 -15.10 -8.05 10.66
N PHE A 102 -16.01 -7.83 11.57
CA PHE A 102 -15.75 -7.73 13.01
C PHE A 102 -16.42 -8.90 13.74
N THR A 103 -15.70 -9.51 14.67
CA THR A 103 -16.22 -10.55 15.56
C THR A 103 -16.05 -10.07 17.01
N PRO A 104 -17.14 -9.81 17.75
CA PRO A 104 -17.07 -9.46 19.17
C PRO A 104 -16.54 -10.64 20.00
N SER A 105 -15.81 -10.34 21.05
CA SER A 105 -15.30 -11.37 21.97
C SER A 105 -16.43 -12.15 22.68
N GLU A 106 -17.56 -11.50 22.91
CA GLU A 106 -18.75 -12.07 23.55
C GLU A 106 -19.55 -12.99 22.61
N LEU A 107 -19.37 -12.87 21.30
CA LEU A 107 -20.07 -13.62 20.27
C LEU A 107 -19.09 -14.11 19.20
N PRO A 108 -18.21 -15.07 19.52
CA PRO A 108 -17.09 -15.46 18.65
C PRO A 108 -17.50 -16.09 17.31
N ASP A 109 -18.72 -16.60 17.22
CA ASP A 109 -19.27 -17.20 15.99
C ASP A 109 -19.95 -16.18 15.07
N ASN A 110 -20.15 -14.93 15.54
CA ASN A 110 -20.85 -13.91 14.78
C ASN A 110 -19.88 -13.02 14.02
N LYS A 111 -20.17 -12.81 12.73
CA LYS A 111 -19.43 -11.89 11.86
C LYS A 111 -20.30 -10.71 11.47
N TYR A 112 -19.81 -9.50 11.74
CA TYR A 112 -20.47 -8.25 11.38
C TYR A 112 -19.70 -7.56 10.26
N TYR A 113 -20.32 -7.37 9.11
CA TYR A 113 -19.72 -6.77 7.92
C TYR A 113 -19.96 -5.25 7.92
N ILE A 114 -19.28 -4.55 8.83
CA ILE A 114 -19.49 -3.11 9.07
C ILE A 114 -19.21 -2.26 7.82
N PHE A 115 -18.19 -2.63 7.06
CA PHE A 115 -17.73 -1.88 5.89
C PHE A 115 -18.20 -2.46 4.55
N GLY A 116 -19.04 -3.47 4.56
CA GLY A 116 -19.47 -4.22 3.38
C GLY A 116 -18.87 -5.62 3.34
N LYS A 117 -19.15 -6.36 2.30
CA LYS A 117 -18.76 -7.75 2.15
C LYS A 117 -18.19 -8.02 0.76
N GLU A 118 -17.04 -8.67 0.70
CA GLU A 118 -16.42 -9.18 -0.53
C GLU A 118 -16.15 -8.12 -1.62
N GLY A 119 -16.11 -6.82 -1.26
CA GLY A 119 -15.89 -5.76 -2.24
C GLY A 119 -14.54 -5.85 -2.93
N ALA A 120 -13.47 -6.12 -2.17
CA ALA A 120 -12.13 -6.27 -2.73
C ALA A 120 -11.97 -7.59 -3.52
N LYS A 121 -12.72 -8.62 -3.17
CA LYS A 121 -12.76 -9.87 -3.93
C LYS A 121 -13.36 -9.65 -5.31
N HIS A 122 -14.50 -8.98 -5.40
CA HIS A 122 -15.10 -8.61 -6.68
C HIS A 122 -14.19 -7.70 -7.51
N LEU A 123 -13.48 -6.76 -6.83
CA LEU A 123 -12.49 -5.93 -7.51
C LEU A 123 -11.34 -6.76 -8.10
N ALA A 124 -10.86 -7.77 -7.37
CA ALA A 124 -9.81 -8.67 -7.84
C ALA A 124 -10.27 -9.48 -9.07
N GLU A 125 -11.49 -10.00 -9.02
CA GLU A 125 -12.13 -10.71 -10.13
C GLU A 125 -12.25 -9.80 -11.37
N ASP A 126 -12.74 -8.55 -11.20
CA ASP A 126 -12.88 -7.55 -12.27
C ASP A 126 -11.54 -7.18 -12.93
N LEU A 127 -10.46 -7.17 -12.16
CA LEU A 127 -9.12 -6.78 -12.62
C LEU A 127 -8.24 -7.97 -13.01
N GLU A 128 -8.78 -9.19 -12.93
CA GLU A 128 -8.07 -10.45 -13.22
C GLU A 128 -6.75 -10.58 -12.43
N VAL A 129 -6.76 -10.16 -11.16
CA VAL A 129 -5.64 -10.31 -10.24
C VAL A 129 -6.00 -11.27 -9.10
N PRO A 130 -5.03 -11.93 -8.46
CA PRO A 130 -5.29 -12.80 -7.32
C PRO A 130 -5.95 -12.08 -6.14
N PHE A 131 -6.73 -12.86 -5.35
CA PHE A 131 -7.35 -12.39 -4.11
C PHE A 131 -6.88 -13.25 -2.93
#